data_abcadd645e8b05cd8ac15efa4a6cec81
#
_entry.id   abcadd645e8b05cd8ac15efa4a6cec81
#
_cell.length_a   1.000
_cell.length_b   1.000
_cell.length_c   1.000
_cell.angle_alpha   90.00
_cell.angle_beta   90.00
_cell.angle_gamma   90.00
#
_symmetry.space_group_name_H-M   'P 1'
#
loop_
_entity.id
_entity.type
_entity.pdbx_description
1 polymer ?
#
loop_
_entity_poly.entity_id
_entity_poly.type
_entity_poly.pdbx_seq_one_letter_code
_entity_poly.pdbx_strand_id
1 'polypeptide(L)'
;MSNENNLSVQALARKNVRELTPYQSARRLGGNGDVWLNANEYAIAPQFELTQQTLNRYPECQPAVVINRYAAYAGVDPEQVLVSRGADEGIELLIRAFCEPGKDAILYCPPTYGMYSVSAETIGVEGRTVAAKADWSLDLPAIEAALEGVKLVYVCSPNNPTGNIIDPDEIRAVLDMTRGRAIVAVDEAYIEFCPQATVSGWLQEYPHLAILRTLSKAFALAGLRCGFTLANSDLIGLLMKVIAPYPLSTPVADIAAQALSPEGLALMRQRVTEITENRTWLLEELKKCVCVEEVFASDTNYVLARFSASSAVFKNLWDQGIILRDQNKQPGLSGCLRITIGTRTELQRVITALQLLPAATATTFNKNQNSPRKEHM
;
A
#
# COMPACT_ATOMS: atom_id res chain seq x y z
N MET A 1 -26.26 -21.59 44.35
CA MET A 1 -26.79 -21.68 42.99
C MET A 1 -26.77 -20.30 42.41
N SER A 2 -25.74 -19.94 41.72
CA SER A 2 -25.67 -18.75 40.84
C SER A 2 -24.69 -19.07 39.75
N ASN A 3 -25.22 -19.71 38.67
CA ASN A 3 -24.57 -19.72 37.39
C ASN A 3 -24.68 -18.31 36.80
N GLU A 4 -23.82 -17.42 37.20
CA GLU A 4 -23.59 -16.18 36.47
C GLU A 4 -22.92 -16.61 35.15
N ASN A 5 -23.71 -16.61 34.07
CA ASN A 5 -23.27 -16.61 32.71
C ASN A 5 -22.38 -15.37 32.51
N ASN A 6 -21.12 -15.46 32.89
CA ASN A 6 -20.10 -14.45 32.62
C ASN A 6 -19.78 -14.52 31.10
N LEU A 7 -20.72 -14.00 30.29
CA LEU A 7 -20.52 -13.83 28.86
C LEU A 7 -19.32 -12.86 28.70
N SER A 8 -18.18 -13.40 28.33
CA SER A 8 -16.99 -12.59 28.08
C SER A 8 -17.31 -11.58 26.97
N VAL A 9 -16.82 -10.35 27.09
CA VAL A 9 -16.97 -9.30 26.05
C VAL A 9 -16.56 -9.83 24.67
N GLN A 10 -15.58 -10.73 24.61
CA GLN A 10 -15.16 -11.41 23.38
C GLN A 10 -16.28 -12.21 22.72
N ALA A 11 -17.17 -12.84 23.51
CA ALA A 11 -18.30 -13.59 22.96
C ALA A 11 -19.35 -12.71 22.28
N LEU A 12 -19.41 -11.41 22.63
CA LEU A 12 -20.30 -10.43 22.01
C LEU A 12 -19.79 -9.90 20.67
N ALA A 13 -18.50 -10.04 20.38
CA ALA A 13 -17.93 -9.59 19.12
C ALA A 13 -18.35 -10.51 17.95
N ARG A 14 -18.45 -9.92 16.75
CA ARG A 14 -18.71 -10.68 15.53
C ARG A 14 -17.64 -11.77 15.35
N LYS A 15 -18.02 -12.92 14.79
CA LYS A 15 -17.12 -14.06 14.60
C LYS A 15 -15.86 -13.67 13.80
N ASN A 16 -16.04 -13.01 12.65
CA ASN A 16 -14.92 -12.56 11.84
C ASN A 16 -13.95 -11.63 12.60
N VAL A 17 -14.47 -10.74 13.47
CA VAL A 17 -13.63 -9.83 14.28
C VAL A 17 -12.82 -10.59 15.33
N ARG A 18 -13.38 -11.64 15.93
CA ARG A 18 -12.66 -12.49 16.90
C ARG A 18 -11.51 -13.28 16.26
N GLU A 19 -11.68 -13.64 14.99
CA GLU A 19 -10.73 -14.45 14.21
C GLU A 19 -9.68 -13.58 13.50
N LEU A 20 -9.87 -12.25 13.44
CA LEU A 20 -8.94 -11.34 12.79
C LEU A 20 -7.55 -11.36 13.43
N THR A 21 -6.53 -11.44 12.57
CA THR A 21 -5.16 -11.11 12.96
C THR A 21 -4.94 -9.61 12.72
N PRO A 22 -4.59 -8.82 13.76
CA PRO A 22 -4.34 -7.39 13.58
C PRO A 22 -3.26 -7.12 12.54
N TYR A 23 -3.51 -6.15 11.67
CA TYR A 23 -2.53 -5.75 10.65
C TYR A 23 -1.19 -5.37 11.27
N GLN A 24 -0.12 -5.98 10.78
CA GLN A 24 1.26 -5.73 11.21
C GLN A 24 1.81 -4.51 10.45
N SER A 25 1.46 -3.31 10.91
CA SER A 25 2.01 -2.08 10.33
C SER A 25 3.53 -2.00 10.54
N ALA A 26 4.20 -1.19 9.70
CA ALA A 26 5.64 -0.96 9.83
C ALA A 26 6.04 -0.42 11.22
N ARG A 27 5.19 0.41 11.85
CA ARG A 27 5.41 0.95 13.20
C ARG A 27 5.17 -0.06 14.31
N ARG A 28 4.24 -1.02 14.14
CA ARG A 28 3.99 -2.10 15.12
C ARG A 28 5.14 -3.09 15.24
N LEU A 29 5.97 -3.23 14.21
CA LEU A 29 7.18 -4.05 14.29
C LEU A 29 8.17 -3.49 15.31
N GLY A 30 8.02 -2.22 15.68
CA GLY A 30 8.91 -1.56 16.64
C GLY A 30 10.30 -1.35 16.05
N GLY A 31 11.29 -1.29 16.95
CA GLY A 31 12.70 -1.07 16.64
C GLY A 31 13.18 0.23 17.28
N ASN A 32 14.44 0.23 17.69
CA ASN A 32 15.13 1.40 18.25
C ASN A 32 16.09 1.98 17.20
N GLY A 33 15.72 1.89 15.91
CA GLY A 33 16.55 2.37 14.82
C GLY A 33 16.47 3.87 14.63
N ASP A 34 17.49 4.39 13.97
CA ASP A 34 17.57 5.78 13.50
C ASP A 34 17.43 5.92 11.98
N VAL A 35 17.48 4.80 11.24
CA VAL A 35 17.26 4.74 9.78
C VAL A 35 16.01 3.90 9.49
N TRP A 36 14.92 4.58 9.09
CA TRP A 36 13.60 3.97 8.89
C TRP A 36 13.27 3.82 7.41
N LEU A 37 13.54 2.65 6.84
CA LEU A 37 13.34 2.34 5.42
C LEU A 37 12.30 1.23 5.19
N ASN A 38 11.25 1.18 6.02
CA ASN A 38 10.28 0.08 6.06
C ASN A 38 8.84 0.45 5.66
N ALA A 39 8.51 1.74 5.54
CA ALA A 39 7.12 2.20 5.34
C ALA A 39 6.90 3.04 4.09
N ASN A 40 7.88 3.13 3.19
CA ASN A 40 7.83 3.94 1.98
C ASN A 40 7.49 5.42 2.29
N GLU A 41 8.04 5.91 3.41
CA GLU A 41 7.94 7.31 3.84
C GLU A 41 9.10 8.11 3.24
N TYR A 42 8.91 9.42 3.07
CA TYR A 42 10.01 10.33 2.77
C TYR A 42 10.82 10.60 4.05
N ALA A 43 12.15 10.65 3.93
CA ALA A 43 13.04 10.69 5.09
C ALA A 43 13.01 12.02 5.85
N ILE A 44 12.64 13.13 5.19
CA ILE A 44 12.71 14.49 5.75
C ILE A 44 11.30 15.05 5.93
N ALA A 45 10.95 15.48 7.14
CA ALA A 45 9.66 16.08 7.41
C ALA A 45 9.51 17.44 6.71
N PRO A 46 8.46 17.65 5.89
CA PRO A 46 8.18 18.97 5.33
C PRO A 46 7.69 19.93 6.43
N GLN A 47 7.97 21.22 6.25
CA GLN A 47 7.52 22.26 7.16
C GLN A 47 6.24 22.89 6.63
N PHE A 48 5.24 23.05 7.50
CA PHE A 48 3.97 23.73 7.23
C PHE A 48 3.58 24.57 8.42
N GLU A 49 2.90 25.69 8.15
CA GLU A 49 2.29 26.52 9.16
C GLU A 49 0.77 26.45 9.03
N LEU A 50 0.07 26.34 10.17
CA LEU A 50 -1.39 26.35 10.15
C LEU A 50 -1.89 27.77 9.90
N THR A 51 -2.60 27.97 8.80
CA THR A 51 -3.25 29.24 8.43
C THR A 51 -4.70 29.31 8.93
N GLN A 52 -5.31 28.16 9.23
CA GLN A 52 -6.66 28.02 9.74
C GLN A 52 -6.64 27.62 11.23
N GLN A 53 -7.21 28.46 12.08
CA GLN A 53 -7.22 28.24 13.54
C GLN A 53 -8.62 27.99 14.12
N THR A 54 -9.63 27.83 13.28
CA THR A 54 -11.03 27.66 13.68
C THR A 54 -11.31 26.20 14.11
N LEU A 55 -10.62 25.73 15.18
CA LEU A 55 -10.68 24.35 15.64
C LEU A 55 -11.92 24.02 16.50
N ASN A 56 -12.71 25.03 16.86
CA ASN A 56 -13.93 24.88 17.65
C ASN A 56 -15.18 24.64 16.80
N ARG A 57 -15.05 24.49 15.48
CA ARG A 57 -16.13 24.21 14.53
C ARG A 57 -15.83 22.97 13.71
N TYR A 58 -16.86 22.25 13.32
CA TYR A 58 -16.73 21.15 12.38
C TYR A 58 -16.25 21.67 11.01
N PRO A 59 -15.33 20.96 10.33
CA PRO A 59 -14.88 21.31 9.00
C PRO A 59 -15.93 20.96 7.92
N GLU A 60 -15.68 21.37 6.69
CA GLU A 60 -16.43 20.86 5.54
C GLU A 60 -16.19 19.37 5.36
N CYS A 61 -17.24 18.62 4.95
CA CYS A 61 -17.11 17.19 4.66
C CYS A 61 -16.10 16.93 3.55
N GLN A 62 -16.17 17.73 2.48
CA GLN A 62 -15.26 17.70 1.32
C GLN A 62 -14.74 19.13 1.10
N PRO A 63 -13.57 19.51 1.66
CA PRO A 63 -13.06 20.87 1.61
C PRO A 63 -12.84 21.31 0.15
N ALA A 64 -13.60 22.30 -0.30
CA ALA A 64 -13.65 22.71 -1.70
C ALA A 64 -12.27 23.11 -2.25
N VAL A 65 -11.43 23.78 -1.43
CA VAL A 65 -10.09 24.18 -1.85
C VAL A 65 -9.18 22.97 -2.12
N VAL A 66 -9.30 21.90 -1.32
CA VAL A 66 -8.52 20.67 -1.51
C VAL A 66 -9.00 19.93 -2.75
N ILE A 67 -10.33 19.76 -2.89
CA ILE A 67 -10.94 19.10 -4.05
C ILE A 67 -10.54 19.80 -5.35
N ASN A 68 -10.73 21.12 -5.45
CA ASN A 68 -10.43 21.88 -6.67
C ASN A 68 -8.94 21.82 -7.05
N ARG A 69 -8.04 21.96 -6.06
CA ARG A 69 -6.60 21.86 -6.32
C ARG A 69 -6.17 20.47 -6.75
N TYR A 70 -6.75 19.44 -6.10
CA TYR A 70 -6.41 18.06 -6.46
C TYR A 70 -6.98 17.69 -7.83
N ALA A 71 -8.21 18.10 -8.15
CA ALA A 71 -8.82 17.90 -9.47
C ALA A 71 -7.97 18.53 -10.59
N ALA A 72 -7.56 19.79 -10.40
CA ALA A 72 -6.65 20.46 -11.32
C ALA A 72 -5.29 19.74 -11.47
N TYR A 73 -4.73 19.24 -10.37
CA TYR A 73 -3.48 18.46 -10.38
C TYR A 73 -3.64 17.11 -11.10
N ALA A 74 -4.75 16.42 -10.88
CA ALA A 74 -5.01 15.10 -11.44
C ALA A 74 -5.57 15.14 -12.88
N GLY A 75 -5.96 16.32 -13.37
CA GLY A 75 -6.55 16.51 -14.71
C GLY A 75 -7.96 15.93 -14.83
N VAL A 76 -8.77 16.04 -13.77
CA VAL A 76 -10.16 15.56 -13.70
C VAL A 76 -11.09 16.68 -13.21
N ASP A 77 -12.39 16.47 -13.31
CA ASP A 77 -13.37 17.41 -12.77
C ASP A 77 -13.48 17.30 -11.24
N PRO A 78 -13.78 18.41 -10.52
CA PRO A 78 -13.94 18.38 -9.06
C PRO A 78 -15.00 17.37 -8.58
N GLU A 79 -16.05 17.14 -9.36
CA GLU A 79 -17.10 16.16 -9.06
C GLU A 79 -16.64 14.71 -9.13
N GLN A 80 -15.49 14.48 -9.75
CA GLN A 80 -14.83 13.16 -9.86
C GLN A 80 -13.85 12.89 -8.72
N VAL A 81 -13.75 13.76 -7.71
CA VAL A 81 -12.79 13.66 -6.61
C VAL A 81 -13.50 13.53 -5.27
N LEU A 82 -13.09 12.53 -4.50
CA LEU A 82 -13.46 12.41 -3.08
C LEU A 82 -12.19 12.40 -2.24
N VAL A 83 -12.12 13.24 -1.22
CA VAL A 83 -11.02 13.24 -0.25
C VAL A 83 -11.37 12.39 0.97
N SER A 84 -10.39 11.64 1.50
CA SER A 84 -10.55 10.70 2.61
C SER A 84 -9.32 10.67 3.53
N ARG A 85 -9.41 9.95 4.66
CA ARG A 85 -8.32 9.77 5.64
C ARG A 85 -7.22 8.82 5.13
N GLY A 86 -6.59 9.20 4.02
CA GLY A 86 -5.65 8.38 3.28
C GLY A 86 -6.36 7.43 2.30
N ALA A 87 -5.58 6.82 1.39
CA ALA A 87 -6.10 5.83 0.44
C ALA A 87 -6.72 4.61 1.14
N ASP A 88 -6.28 4.28 2.35
CA ASP A 88 -6.83 3.16 3.14
C ASP A 88 -8.34 3.33 3.41
N GLU A 89 -8.79 4.55 3.74
CA GLU A 89 -10.23 4.80 3.87
C GLU A 89 -10.94 4.69 2.51
N GLY A 90 -10.30 5.09 1.41
CA GLY A 90 -10.84 4.89 0.06
C GLY A 90 -11.07 3.41 -0.26
N ILE A 91 -10.11 2.54 0.10
CA ILE A 91 -10.25 1.08 0.01
C ILE A 91 -11.49 0.61 0.79
N GLU A 92 -11.61 1.02 2.05
CA GLU A 92 -12.73 0.63 2.92
C GLU A 92 -14.08 1.14 2.39
N LEU A 93 -14.14 2.39 1.93
CA LEU A 93 -15.37 3.00 1.41
C LEU A 93 -15.90 2.27 0.17
N LEU A 94 -15.02 1.84 -0.73
CA LEU A 94 -15.39 1.03 -1.90
C LEU A 94 -16.00 -0.31 -1.46
N ILE A 95 -15.39 -1.00 -0.51
CA ILE A 95 -15.93 -2.28 0.00
C ILE A 95 -17.30 -2.04 0.65
N ARG A 96 -17.43 -1.02 1.49
CA ARG A 96 -18.69 -0.66 2.19
C ARG A 96 -19.81 -0.25 1.25
N ALA A 97 -19.48 0.35 0.11
CA ALA A 97 -20.47 0.82 -0.85
C ALA A 97 -20.93 -0.28 -1.83
N PHE A 98 -20.06 -1.23 -2.17
CA PHE A 98 -20.32 -2.16 -3.28
C PHE A 98 -20.39 -3.64 -2.89
N CYS A 99 -19.93 -4.03 -1.69
CA CYS A 99 -19.91 -5.42 -1.26
C CYS A 99 -20.85 -5.68 -0.08
N GLU A 100 -21.73 -6.65 -0.22
CA GLU A 100 -22.60 -7.14 0.86
C GLU A 100 -21.85 -8.21 1.68
N PRO A 101 -21.64 -7.97 3.01
CA PRO A 101 -20.91 -8.91 3.86
C PRO A 101 -21.55 -10.31 3.86
N GLY A 102 -20.70 -11.33 3.77
CA GLY A 102 -21.14 -12.75 3.76
C GLY A 102 -21.75 -13.21 2.43
N LYS A 103 -21.80 -12.37 1.41
CA LYS A 103 -22.38 -12.70 0.10
C LYS A 103 -21.44 -12.39 -1.05
N ASP A 104 -20.86 -11.19 -1.05
CA ASP A 104 -20.00 -10.71 -2.14
C ASP A 104 -18.51 -10.89 -1.79
N ALA A 105 -17.68 -10.81 -2.82
CA ALA A 105 -16.24 -10.91 -2.70
C ALA A 105 -15.53 -9.68 -3.31
N ILE A 106 -14.33 -9.38 -2.79
CA ILE A 106 -13.31 -8.62 -3.50
C ILE A 106 -12.31 -9.58 -4.14
N LEU A 107 -11.63 -9.13 -5.21
CA LEU A 107 -10.51 -9.85 -5.84
C LEU A 107 -9.27 -8.97 -5.87
N TYR A 108 -8.10 -9.56 -5.61
CA TYR A 108 -6.80 -8.91 -5.73
C TYR A 108 -5.71 -9.93 -6.07
N CYS A 109 -4.54 -9.47 -6.57
CA CYS A 109 -3.49 -10.31 -7.13
C CYS A 109 -2.20 -10.26 -6.28
N PRO A 110 -2.03 -11.17 -5.29
CA PRO A 110 -0.78 -11.23 -4.51
C PRO A 110 0.42 -11.68 -5.38
N PRO A 111 1.67 -11.22 -5.04
CA PRO A 111 2.01 -10.35 -3.92
C PRO A 111 1.57 -8.91 -4.17
N THR A 112 0.79 -8.33 -3.27
CA THR A 112 0.29 -6.96 -3.38
C THR A 112 0.02 -6.33 -2.01
N TYR A 113 -0.60 -5.14 -1.97
CA TYR A 113 -0.86 -4.41 -0.74
C TYR A 113 -1.85 -5.13 0.18
N GLY A 114 -1.42 -5.39 1.41
CA GLY A 114 -2.19 -6.22 2.35
C GLY A 114 -3.46 -5.59 2.92
N MET A 115 -3.68 -4.27 2.75
CA MET A 115 -4.88 -3.63 3.29
C MET A 115 -6.16 -4.03 2.56
N TYR A 116 -6.08 -4.55 1.34
CA TYR A 116 -7.28 -5.05 0.64
C TYR A 116 -7.91 -6.20 1.41
N SER A 117 -7.11 -7.22 1.78
CA SER A 117 -7.61 -8.35 2.58
C SER A 117 -8.07 -7.92 3.97
N VAL A 118 -7.27 -7.10 4.66
CA VAL A 118 -7.58 -6.64 6.03
C VAL A 118 -8.89 -5.87 6.07
N SER A 119 -9.13 -4.97 5.11
CA SER A 119 -10.38 -4.20 5.04
C SER A 119 -11.58 -5.10 4.74
N ALA A 120 -11.44 -6.03 3.79
CA ALA A 120 -12.50 -6.99 3.45
C ALA A 120 -12.85 -7.90 4.65
N GLU A 121 -11.85 -8.52 5.28
CA GLU A 121 -12.01 -9.37 6.46
C GLU A 121 -12.68 -8.61 7.62
N THR A 122 -12.26 -7.34 7.85
CA THR A 122 -12.84 -6.49 8.91
C THR A 122 -14.34 -6.24 8.68
N ILE A 123 -14.74 -6.02 7.44
CA ILE A 123 -16.14 -5.80 7.07
C ILE A 123 -16.92 -7.12 7.06
N GLY A 124 -16.28 -8.24 6.78
CA GLY A 124 -16.86 -9.57 6.64
C GLY A 124 -17.17 -9.92 5.17
N VAL A 125 -16.40 -9.36 4.26
CA VAL A 125 -16.45 -9.64 2.82
C VAL A 125 -15.35 -10.64 2.47
N GLU A 126 -15.64 -11.57 1.56
CA GLU A 126 -14.65 -12.54 1.08
C GLU A 126 -13.48 -11.84 0.36
N GLY A 127 -12.25 -12.18 0.72
CA GLY A 127 -11.04 -11.78 -0.01
C GLY A 127 -10.58 -12.90 -0.93
N ARG A 128 -10.91 -12.82 -2.23
CA ARG A 128 -10.50 -13.78 -3.25
C ARG A 128 -9.18 -13.37 -3.88
N THR A 129 -8.29 -14.34 -4.12
CA THR A 129 -6.96 -14.07 -4.65
C THR A 129 -6.71 -14.85 -5.94
N VAL A 130 -6.09 -14.16 -6.90
CA VAL A 130 -5.44 -14.76 -8.06
C VAL A 130 -3.99 -14.32 -8.02
N ALA A 131 -3.05 -15.25 -7.83
CA ALA A 131 -1.63 -14.90 -7.75
C ALA A 131 -1.15 -14.27 -9.06
N ALA A 132 -0.33 -13.22 -8.97
CA ALA A 132 0.38 -12.69 -10.13
C ALA A 132 1.33 -13.76 -10.69
N LYS A 133 1.62 -13.69 -11.99
CA LYS A 133 2.60 -14.57 -12.64
C LYS A 133 4.02 -14.30 -12.13
N ALA A 134 4.96 -15.14 -12.56
CA ALA A 134 6.36 -15.03 -12.10
C ALA A 134 7.05 -13.71 -12.52
N ASP A 135 6.58 -13.08 -13.57
CA ASP A 135 7.03 -11.78 -14.09
C ASP A 135 6.22 -10.60 -13.51
N TRP A 136 5.35 -10.87 -12.53
CA TRP A 136 4.44 -9.93 -11.88
C TRP A 136 3.28 -9.42 -12.76
N SER A 137 3.08 -9.98 -13.97
CA SER A 137 1.92 -9.71 -14.80
C SER A 137 0.65 -10.36 -14.24
N LEU A 138 -0.53 -9.88 -14.66
CA LEU A 138 -1.82 -10.42 -14.22
C LEU A 138 -2.14 -11.74 -14.95
N ASP A 139 -2.68 -12.72 -14.24
CA ASP A 139 -3.24 -13.93 -14.86
C ASP A 139 -4.69 -13.67 -15.27
N LEU A 140 -4.87 -13.03 -16.43
CA LEU A 140 -6.19 -12.63 -16.93
C LEU A 140 -7.18 -13.78 -17.04
N PRO A 141 -6.83 -14.98 -17.57
CA PRO A 141 -7.75 -16.13 -17.59
C PRO A 141 -8.16 -16.59 -16.19
N ALA A 142 -7.26 -16.59 -15.24
CA ALA A 142 -7.56 -16.98 -13.86
C ALA A 142 -8.41 -15.90 -13.14
N ILE A 143 -8.17 -14.61 -13.43
CA ILE A 143 -9.01 -13.52 -12.93
C ILE A 143 -10.43 -13.68 -13.45
N GLU A 144 -10.62 -13.89 -14.76
CA GLU A 144 -11.94 -14.05 -15.36
C GLU A 144 -12.72 -15.22 -14.74
N ALA A 145 -12.05 -16.36 -14.55
CA ALA A 145 -12.64 -17.54 -13.90
C ALA A 145 -13.03 -17.29 -12.44
N ALA A 146 -12.39 -16.35 -11.76
CA ALA A 146 -12.63 -16.02 -10.36
C ALA A 146 -13.69 -14.93 -10.12
N LEU A 147 -14.28 -14.33 -11.17
CA LEU A 147 -15.15 -13.15 -11.05
C LEU A 147 -16.56 -13.44 -10.53
N GLU A 148 -17.00 -14.68 -10.42
CA GLU A 148 -18.37 -14.96 -9.93
C GLU A 148 -18.52 -14.49 -8.48
N GLY A 149 -19.54 -13.64 -8.21
CA GLY A 149 -19.78 -13.05 -6.89
C GLY A 149 -18.81 -11.92 -6.51
N VAL A 150 -17.82 -11.59 -7.36
CA VAL A 150 -16.92 -10.47 -7.13
C VAL A 150 -17.62 -9.16 -7.48
N LYS A 151 -17.55 -8.17 -6.58
CA LYS A 151 -18.08 -6.81 -6.75
C LYS A 151 -17.00 -5.74 -6.84
N LEU A 152 -15.77 -6.08 -6.52
CA LEU A 152 -14.67 -5.14 -6.50
C LEU A 152 -13.34 -5.86 -6.79
N VAL A 153 -12.59 -5.37 -7.77
CA VAL A 153 -11.25 -5.85 -8.12
C VAL A 153 -10.23 -4.76 -7.80
N TYR A 154 -9.20 -5.08 -7.01
CA TYR A 154 -8.09 -4.18 -6.72
C TYR A 154 -6.89 -4.52 -7.61
N VAL A 155 -6.36 -3.51 -8.29
CA VAL A 155 -5.11 -3.57 -9.08
C VAL A 155 -4.17 -2.50 -8.55
N CYS A 156 -3.06 -2.88 -7.94
CA CYS A 156 -2.05 -1.94 -7.46
C CYS A 156 -1.04 -1.64 -8.57
N SER A 157 -0.97 -0.40 -9.05
CA SER A 157 -0.06 -0.01 -10.12
C SER A 157 0.43 1.44 -9.95
N PRO A 158 1.74 1.63 -9.66
CA PRO A 158 2.78 0.61 -9.43
C PRO A 158 2.53 -0.26 -8.21
N ASN A 159 2.90 -1.55 -8.32
CA ASN A 159 2.54 -2.54 -7.31
C ASN A 159 3.45 -2.50 -6.06
N ASN A 160 2.87 -2.63 -4.91
CA ASN A 160 3.56 -2.79 -3.63
C ASN A 160 3.40 -4.25 -3.14
N PRO A 161 4.50 -5.05 -3.01
CA PRO A 161 5.86 -4.60 -2.80
C PRO A 161 6.82 -4.77 -3.99
N THR A 162 6.38 -5.20 -5.15
CA THR A 162 7.23 -5.58 -6.29
C THR A 162 7.82 -4.38 -7.04
N GLY A 163 7.14 -3.22 -7.03
CA GLY A 163 7.63 -1.96 -7.58
C GLY A 163 7.37 -1.75 -9.07
N ASN A 164 6.81 -2.73 -9.77
CA ASN A 164 6.52 -2.67 -11.19
C ASN A 164 5.19 -1.97 -11.50
N ILE A 165 5.11 -1.35 -12.65
CA ILE A 165 3.86 -0.91 -13.29
C ILE A 165 3.16 -2.16 -13.87
N ILE A 166 1.85 -2.26 -13.70
CA ILE A 166 1.04 -3.26 -14.41
C ILE A 166 0.80 -2.75 -15.84
N ASP A 167 0.89 -3.64 -16.82
CA ASP A 167 0.67 -3.30 -18.22
C ASP A 167 -0.70 -2.64 -18.40
N PRO A 168 -0.78 -1.46 -19.04
CA PRO A 168 -2.05 -0.79 -19.31
C PRO A 168 -3.06 -1.67 -20.05
N ASP A 169 -2.61 -2.55 -20.95
CA ASP A 169 -3.50 -3.46 -21.68
C ASP A 169 -4.08 -4.54 -20.75
N GLU A 170 -3.34 -4.99 -19.74
CA GLU A 170 -3.86 -5.90 -18.72
C GLU A 170 -4.92 -5.20 -17.85
N ILE A 171 -4.69 -3.93 -17.46
CA ILE A 171 -5.69 -3.16 -16.69
C ILE A 171 -6.96 -2.96 -17.54
N ARG A 172 -6.83 -2.65 -18.84
CA ARG A 172 -7.97 -2.55 -19.76
C ARG A 172 -8.72 -3.86 -19.88
N ALA A 173 -8.02 -4.98 -20.00
CA ALA A 173 -8.66 -6.30 -20.06
C ALA A 173 -9.47 -6.60 -18.78
N VAL A 174 -8.95 -6.24 -17.59
CA VAL A 174 -9.69 -6.38 -16.32
C VAL A 174 -10.93 -5.46 -16.33
N LEU A 175 -10.82 -4.23 -16.80
CA LEU A 175 -11.95 -3.31 -16.92
C LEU A 175 -13.02 -3.84 -17.89
N ASP A 176 -12.62 -4.39 -19.02
CA ASP A 176 -13.57 -4.91 -20.01
C ASP A 176 -14.32 -6.14 -19.49
N MET A 177 -13.63 -7.10 -18.87
CA MET A 177 -14.26 -8.31 -18.31
C MET A 177 -15.16 -8.04 -17.09
N THR A 178 -14.96 -6.90 -16.41
CA THR A 178 -15.76 -6.51 -15.23
C THR A 178 -16.89 -5.55 -15.52
N ARG A 179 -17.02 -5.09 -16.78
CA ARG A 179 -18.04 -4.13 -17.21
C ARG A 179 -19.46 -4.58 -16.82
N GLY A 180 -20.18 -3.75 -16.07
CA GLY A 180 -21.52 -4.04 -15.56
C GLY A 180 -21.61 -5.11 -14.46
N ARG A 181 -20.47 -5.58 -13.95
CA ARG A 181 -20.39 -6.66 -12.94
C ARG A 181 -19.70 -6.24 -11.64
N ALA A 182 -18.59 -5.56 -11.76
CA ALA A 182 -17.76 -5.17 -10.60
C ALA A 182 -17.10 -3.81 -10.83
N ILE A 183 -16.74 -3.13 -9.75
CA ILE A 183 -15.88 -1.96 -9.76
C ILE A 183 -14.43 -2.43 -9.87
N VAL A 184 -13.59 -1.73 -10.63
CA VAL A 184 -12.14 -1.90 -10.64
C VAL A 184 -11.50 -0.72 -9.93
N ALA A 185 -10.78 -0.98 -8.85
CA ALA A 185 -10.03 0.02 -8.11
C ALA A 185 -8.53 -0.10 -8.45
N VAL A 186 -8.01 0.87 -9.22
CA VAL A 186 -6.58 0.96 -9.50
C VAL A 186 -5.93 1.80 -8.40
N ASP A 187 -5.03 1.18 -7.64
CA ASP A 187 -4.31 1.86 -6.55
C ASP A 187 -3.04 2.49 -7.10
N GLU A 188 -3.09 3.80 -7.29
CA GLU A 188 -2.02 4.65 -7.80
C GLU A 188 -1.26 5.37 -6.67
N ALA A 189 -1.11 4.76 -5.50
CA ALA A 189 -0.43 5.40 -4.36
C ALA A 189 1.03 5.83 -4.64
N TYR A 190 1.64 5.34 -5.71
CA TYR A 190 3.02 5.64 -6.12
C TYR A 190 3.12 6.31 -7.49
N ILE A 191 2.02 6.79 -8.03
CA ILE A 191 1.94 7.27 -9.42
C ILE A 191 2.83 8.49 -9.70
N GLU A 192 3.12 9.30 -8.70
CA GLU A 192 3.97 10.47 -8.85
C GLU A 192 5.41 10.12 -9.27
N PHE A 193 5.86 8.88 -9.02
CA PHE A 193 7.18 8.38 -9.42
C PHE A 193 7.21 7.88 -10.87
N CYS A 194 6.04 7.71 -11.51
CA CYS A 194 5.87 7.26 -12.89
C CYS A 194 4.57 7.85 -13.50
N PRO A 195 4.43 9.18 -13.61
CA PRO A 195 3.16 9.85 -13.93
C PRO A 195 2.58 9.45 -15.30
N GLN A 196 3.39 8.91 -16.21
CA GLN A 196 2.94 8.40 -17.49
C GLN A 196 2.07 7.14 -17.42
N ALA A 197 2.10 6.43 -16.28
CA ALA A 197 1.36 5.19 -16.08
C ALA A 197 -0.05 5.40 -15.51
N THR A 198 -0.47 6.65 -15.28
CA THR A 198 -1.82 6.92 -14.73
C THR A 198 -2.92 6.50 -15.68
N VAL A 199 -3.98 5.95 -15.11
CA VAL A 199 -5.22 5.62 -15.83
C VAL A 199 -6.33 6.67 -15.64
N SER A 200 -6.02 7.84 -15.07
CA SER A 200 -7.04 8.88 -14.79
C SER A 200 -7.78 9.37 -16.05
N GLY A 201 -7.13 9.34 -17.20
CA GLY A 201 -7.77 9.68 -18.48
C GLY A 201 -8.85 8.69 -18.94
N TRP A 202 -9.02 7.55 -18.27
CA TRP A 202 -9.98 6.50 -18.67
C TRP A 202 -11.32 6.58 -17.92
N LEU A 203 -11.47 7.51 -16.96
CA LEU A 203 -12.68 7.63 -16.14
C LEU A 203 -13.98 7.84 -16.93
N GLN A 204 -13.89 8.46 -18.11
CA GLN A 204 -15.06 8.65 -18.98
C GLN A 204 -15.39 7.37 -19.78
N GLU A 205 -14.38 6.61 -20.18
CA GLU A 205 -14.54 5.36 -20.94
C GLU A 205 -15.03 4.21 -20.05
N TYR A 206 -14.57 4.19 -18.77
CA TYR A 206 -14.88 3.15 -17.79
C TYR A 206 -15.58 3.73 -16.55
N PRO A 207 -16.90 3.90 -16.54
CA PRO A 207 -17.64 4.47 -15.40
C PRO A 207 -17.50 3.68 -14.10
N HIS A 208 -17.08 2.40 -14.17
CA HIS A 208 -16.82 1.52 -13.03
C HIS A 208 -15.35 1.50 -12.58
N LEU A 209 -14.51 2.39 -13.13
CA LEU A 209 -13.14 2.60 -12.67
C LEU A 209 -13.13 3.55 -11.46
N ALA A 210 -12.44 3.16 -10.41
CA ALA A 210 -12.04 4.01 -9.29
C ALA A 210 -10.52 4.03 -9.20
N ILE A 211 -9.92 5.18 -8.88
CA ILE A 211 -8.46 5.32 -8.74
C ILE A 211 -8.18 5.82 -7.33
N LEU A 212 -7.30 5.13 -6.61
CA LEU A 212 -6.90 5.51 -5.25
C LEU A 212 -5.56 6.23 -5.29
N ARG A 213 -5.45 7.38 -4.63
CA ARG A 213 -4.22 8.19 -4.52
C ARG A 213 -4.02 8.72 -3.12
N THR A 214 -2.81 9.19 -2.80
CA THR A 214 -2.47 9.63 -1.44
C THR A 214 -1.40 10.71 -1.42
N LEU A 215 -1.44 11.59 -0.42
CA LEU A 215 -0.34 12.50 -0.13
C LEU A 215 0.77 11.86 0.73
N SER A 216 0.62 10.58 1.10
CA SER A 216 1.55 9.90 2.03
C SER A 216 2.94 9.65 1.45
N LYS A 217 3.10 9.57 0.11
CA LYS A 217 4.32 9.11 -0.55
C LYS A 217 5.12 10.28 -1.14
N ALA A 218 4.89 10.67 -2.36
CA ALA A 218 5.63 11.74 -3.04
C ALA A 218 5.50 13.11 -2.35
N PHE A 219 4.35 13.38 -1.74
CA PHE A 219 4.13 14.64 -1.00
C PHE A 219 4.76 14.63 0.40
N ALA A 220 5.34 13.52 0.87
CA ALA A 220 5.98 13.39 2.18
C ALA A 220 5.04 13.62 3.37
N LEU A 221 3.75 13.32 3.24
CA LEU A 221 2.70 13.62 4.21
C LEU A 221 2.02 12.35 4.77
N ALA A 222 2.80 11.28 4.99
CA ALA A 222 2.28 10.02 5.54
C ALA A 222 1.51 10.20 6.86
N GLY A 223 2.02 11.07 7.74
CA GLY A 223 1.40 11.40 9.02
C GLY A 223 0.14 12.27 8.92
N LEU A 224 -0.09 12.93 7.78
CA LEU A 224 -1.27 13.79 7.57
C LEU A 224 -2.56 13.00 7.39
N ARG A 225 -2.48 11.76 6.89
CA ARG A 225 -3.63 10.90 6.60
C ARG A 225 -4.60 11.55 5.61
N CYS A 226 -4.12 11.97 4.45
CA CYS A 226 -4.94 12.53 3.36
C CYS A 226 -4.74 11.71 2.08
N GLY A 227 -5.86 11.27 1.48
CA GLY A 227 -5.89 10.51 0.24
C GLY A 227 -7.12 10.86 -0.59
N PHE A 228 -7.17 10.34 -1.80
CA PHE A 228 -8.20 10.68 -2.77
C PHE A 228 -8.69 9.43 -3.49
N THR A 229 -9.97 9.43 -3.80
CA THR A 229 -10.58 8.52 -4.78
C THR A 229 -11.01 9.35 -5.98
N LEU A 230 -10.53 8.98 -7.17
CA LEU A 230 -10.97 9.56 -8.44
C LEU A 230 -11.90 8.56 -9.12
N ALA A 231 -13.08 8.99 -9.55
CA ALA A 231 -14.04 8.12 -10.22
C ALA A 231 -15.08 8.94 -10.98
N ASN A 232 -15.95 8.26 -11.71
CA ASN A 232 -17.14 8.90 -12.26
C ASN A 232 -17.97 9.55 -11.13
N SER A 233 -18.63 10.67 -11.40
CA SER A 233 -19.42 11.44 -10.42
C SER A 233 -20.52 10.62 -9.74
N ASP A 234 -21.16 9.68 -10.46
CA ASP A 234 -22.16 8.78 -9.88
C ASP A 234 -21.54 7.86 -8.81
N LEU A 235 -20.34 7.34 -9.07
CA LEU A 235 -19.61 6.52 -8.09
C LEU A 235 -19.20 7.37 -6.88
N ILE A 236 -18.67 8.57 -7.09
CA ILE A 236 -18.38 9.51 -5.99
C ILE A 236 -19.63 9.79 -5.16
N GLY A 237 -20.78 10.00 -5.81
CA GLY A 237 -22.08 10.20 -5.13
C GLY A 237 -22.48 9.02 -4.24
N LEU A 238 -22.14 7.79 -4.62
CA LEU A 238 -22.36 6.61 -3.77
C LEU A 238 -21.41 6.59 -2.57
N LEU A 239 -20.13 6.89 -2.77
CA LEU A 239 -19.14 6.95 -1.66
C LEU A 239 -19.48 8.05 -0.65
N MET A 240 -20.04 9.17 -1.12
CA MET A 240 -20.51 10.27 -0.25
C MET A 240 -21.64 9.85 0.71
N LYS A 241 -22.36 8.76 0.41
CA LYS A 241 -23.40 8.22 1.32
C LYS A 241 -22.84 7.40 2.48
N VAL A 242 -21.61 6.89 2.35
CA VAL A 242 -21.01 5.97 3.32
C VAL A 242 -19.78 6.55 4.03
N ILE A 243 -19.24 7.66 3.56
CA ILE A 243 -18.12 8.35 4.21
C ILE A 243 -18.59 9.00 5.54
N ALA A 244 -17.68 9.16 6.49
CA ALA A 244 -17.93 9.91 7.71
C ALA A 244 -18.29 11.38 7.37
N PRO A 245 -19.16 12.05 8.16
CA PRO A 245 -19.61 13.41 7.86
C PRO A 245 -18.49 14.46 7.92
N TYR A 246 -17.41 14.18 8.65
CA TYR A 246 -16.26 15.07 8.82
C TYR A 246 -14.95 14.26 8.71
N PRO A 247 -14.59 13.76 7.52
CA PRO A 247 -13.47 12.84 7.39
C PRO A 247 -12.11 13.51 7.63
N LEU A 248 -11.94 14.78 7.22
CA LEU A 248 -10.72 15.54 7.42
C LEU A 248 -10.90 16.60 8.49
N SER A 249 -9.92 16.74 9.38
CA SER A 249 -9.85 17.88 10.29
C SER A 249 -9.36 19.14 9.56
N THR A 250 -9.68 20.32 10.11
CA THR A 250 -9.23 21.61 9.57
C THR A 250 -7.70 21.68 9.35
N PRO A 251 -6.83 21.25 10.30
CA PRO A 251 -5.39 21.23 10.05
C PRO A 251 -4.96 20.34 8.89
N VAL A 252 -5.62 19.19 8.71
CA VAL A 252 -5.33 18.29 7.59
C VAL A 252 -5.70 18.95 6.26
N ALA A 253 -6.87 19.56 6.17
CA ALA A 253 -7.34 20.24 4.96
C ALA A 253 -6.45 21.45 4.62
N ASP A 254 -6.03 22.23 5.63
CA ASP A 254 -5.13 23.39 5.46
C ASP A 254 -3.76 22.97 4.90
N ILE A 255 -3.12 21.99 5.53
CA ILE A 255 -1.82 21.46 5.07
C ILE A 255 -1.94 20.81 3.67
N ALA A 256 -3.00 20.04 3.42
CA ALA A 256 -3.25 19.45 2.11
C ALA A 256 -3.40 20.53 1.03
N ALA A 257 -4.14 21.61 1.33
CA ALA A 257 -4.29 22.73 0.41
C ALA A 257 -2.95 23.42 0.10
N GLN A 258 -2.08 23.61 1.11
CA GLN A 258 -0.73 24.15 0.90
C GLN A 258 0.14 23.21 0.06
N ALA A 259 0.13 21.91 0.33
CA ALA A 259 0.87 20.91 -0.44
C ALA A 259 0.44 20.82 -1.92
N LEU A 260 -0.82 21.17 -2.20
CA LEU A 260 -1.40 21.20 -3.55
C LEU A 260 -1.35 22.59 -4.20
N SER A 261 -0.69 23.57 -3.58
CA SER A 261 -0.39 24.86 -4.24
C SER A 261 0.68 24.67 -5.34
N PRO A 262 0.85 25.65 -6.25
CA PRO A 262 1.93 25.58 -7.24
C PRO A 262 3.31 25.35 -6.63
N GLU A 263 3.60 26.00 -5.50
CA GLU A 263 4.86 25.86 -4.75
C GLU A 263 4.97 24.46 -4.12
N GLY A 264 3.89 23.95 -3.50
CA GLY A 264 3.84 22.61 -2.94
C GLY A 264 4.04 21.53 -3.99
N LEU A 265 3.43 21.66 -5.16
CA LEU A 265 3.62 20.77 -6.31
C LEU A 265 5.07 20.83 -6.85
N ALA A 266 5.69 22.00 -6.89
CA ALA A 266 7.09 22.14 -7.29
C ALA A 266 8.02 21.40 -6.31
N LEU A 267 7.82 21.54 -5.00
CA LEU A 267 8.57 20.82 -3.96
C LEU A 267 8.35 19.30 -4.06
N MET A 268 7.13 18.84 -4.33
CA MET A 268 6.85 17.41 -4.54
C MET A 268 7.65 16.88 -5.73
N ARG A 269 7.66 17.56 -6.87
CA ARG A 269 8.43 17.17 -8.07
C ARG A 269 9.92 17.09 -7.79
N GLN A 270 10.46 18.05 -7.03
CA GLN A 270 11.87 18.04 -6.61
C GLN A 270 12.20 16.79 -5.77
N ARG A 271 11.33 16.44 -4.80
CA ARG A 271 11.48 15.21 -4.00
C ARG A 271 11.42 13.95 -4.85
N VAL A 272 10.51 13.89 -5.81
CA VAL A 272 10.40 12.77 -6.75
C VAL A 272 11.70 12.60 -7.55
N THR A 273 12.29 13.70 -8.01
CA THR A 273 13.59 13.67 -8.70
C THR A 273 14.68 13.10 -7.81
N GLU A 274 14.85 13.63 -6.59
CA GLU A 274 15.83 13.15 -5.60
C GLU A 274 15.65 11.65 -5.30
N ILE A 275 14.41 11.22 -5.06
CA ILE A 275 14.10 9.80 -4.80
C ILE A 275 14.48 8.93 -6.00
N THR A 276 14.19 9.38 -7.21
CA THR A 276 14.48 8.63 -8.44
C THR A 276 15.98 8.49 -8.66
N GLU A 277 16.75 9.54 -8.42
CA GLU A 277 18.23 9.51 -8.47
C GLU A 277 18.80 8.56 -7.41
N ASN A 278 18.29 8.63 -6.18
CA ASN A 278 18.70 7.76 -5.08
C ASN A 278 18.31 6.30 -5.34
N ARG A 279 17.14 6.05 -5.93
CA ARG A 279 16.69 4.71 -6.36
C ARG A 279 17.64 4.12 -7.40
N THR A 280 17.95 4.88 -8.43
CA THR A 280 18.87 4.44 -9.50
C THR A 280 20.24 4.06 -8.92
N TRP A 281 20.77 4.90 -8.04
CA TRP A 281 22.03 4.61 -7.36
C TRP A 281 21.94 3.34 -6.50
N LEU A 282 20.87 3.19 -5.69
CA LEU A 282 20.69 2.03 -4.83
C LEU A 282 20.61 0.72 -5.63
N LEU A 283 19.88 0.73 -6.76
CA LEU A 283 19.77 -0.43 -7.66
C LEU A 283 21.15 -0.90 -8.15
N GLU A 284 22.05 0.05 -8.50
CA GLU A 284 23.40 -0.30 -8.97
C GLU A 284 24.30 -0.77 -7.82
N GLU A 285 24.20 -0.17 -6.64
CA GLU A 285 25.03 -0.59 -5.49
C GLU A 285 24.62 -1.95 -4.93
N LEU A 286 23.31 -2.25 -4.88
CA LEU A 286 22.83 -3.56 -4.45
C LEU A 286 23.35 -4.71 -5.30
N LYS A 287 23.46 -4.53 -6.61
CA LYS A 287 24.02 -5.53 -7.54
C LYS A 287 25.49 -5.90 -7.24
N LYS A 288 26.23 -5.04 -6.54
CA LYS A 288 27.61 -5.26 -6.14
C LYS A 288 27.75 -6.01 -4.79
N CYS A 289 26.66 -6.15 -4.05
CA CYS A 289 26.68 -6.82 -2.75
C CYS A 289 26.57 -8.33 -2.91
N VAL A 290 27.54 -9.08 -2.40
CA VAL A 290 27.65 -10.53 -2.58
C VAL A 290 26.47 -11.31 -1.95
N CYS A 291 25.83 -10.75 -0.92
CA CYS A 291 24.65 -11.32 -0.27
C CYS A 291 23.36 -11.11 -1.05
N VAL A 292 23.35 -10.30 -2.12
CA VAL A 292 22.18 -10.02 -2.97
C VAL A 292 22.15 -10.99 -4.14
N GLU A 293 21.06 -11.74 -4.28
CA GLU A 293 20.85 -12.68 -5.39
C GLU A 293 20.16 -12.02 -6.58
N GLU A 294 19.20 -11.12 -6.31
CA GLU A 294 18.42 -10.47 -7.34
C GLU A 294 17.96 -9.08 -6.87
N VAL A 295 17.96 -8.12 -7.76
CA VAL A 295 17.44 -6.77 -7.56
C VAL A 295 16.34 -6.54 -8.58
N PHE A 296 15.11 -6.32 -8.11
CA PHE A 296 13.96 -6.09 -8.99
C PHE A 296 13.89 -4.64 -9.45
N ALA A 297 13.49 -4.43 -10.70
CA ALA A 297 13.20 -3.09 -11.22
C ALA A 297 12.06 -2.43 -10.41
N SER A 298 12.11 -1.12 -10.28
CA SER A 298 11.10 -0.39 -9.51
C SER A 298 10.84 0.98 -10.09
N ASP A 299 9.55 1.33 -10.17
CA ASP A 299 9.03 2.64 -10.56
C ASP A 299 8.46 3.42 -9.35
N THR A 300 8.89 3.06 -8.12
CA THR A 300 8.34 3.58 -6.86
C THR A 300 9.42 4.25 -6.01
N ASN A 301 9.07 4.60 -4.77
CA ASN A 301 10.02 5.08 -3.76
C ASN A 301 10.61 3.96 -2.88
N TYR A 302 10.69 2.75 -3.38
CA TYR A 302 11.36 1.62 -2.74
C TYR A 302 11.95 0.67 -3.78
N VAL A 303 12.81 -0.22 -3.34
CA VAL A 303 13.39 -1.32 -4.11
C VAL A 303 13.09 -2.63 -3.39
N LEU A 304 12.74 -3.66 -4.14
CA LEU A 304 12.69 -5.03 -3.66
C LEU A 304 13.99 -5.74 -4.07
N ALA A 305 14.61 -6.45 -3.12
CA ALA A 305 15.80 -7.26 -3.41
C ALA A 305 15.70 -8.62 -2.71
N ARG A 306 16.20 -9.66 -3.39
CA ARG A 306 16.31 -11.03 -2.85
C ARG A 306 17.72 -11.25 -2.31
N PHE A 307 17.80 -11.85 -1.13
CA PHE A 307 19.03 -12.12 -0.43
C PHE A 307 19.18 -13.61 -0.16
N SER A 308 20.40 -14.13 -0.27
CA SER A 308 20.74 -15.53 0.00
C SER A 308 20.42 -15.97 1.45
N ALA A 309 20.47 -15.04 2.40
CA ALA A 309 20.16 -15.27 3.82
C ALA A 309 19.36 -14.10 4.40
N SER A 310 18.19 -13.80 3.82
CA SER A 310 17.39 -12.60 4.14
C SER A 310 17.12 -12.38 5.63
N SER A 311 16.87 -13.44 6.39
CA SER A 311 16.64 -13.32 7.85
C SER A 311 17.89 -12.86 8.60
N ALA A 312 19.07 -13.34 8.21
CA ALA A 312 20.33 -12.91 8.81
C ALA A 312 20.68 -11.47 8.39
N VAL A 313 20.46 -11.12 7.11
CA VAL A 313 20.61 -9.76 6.59
C VAL A 313 19.68 -8.81 7.33
N PHE A 314 18.40 -9.15 7.44
CA PHE A 314 17.40 -8.34 8.17
C PHE A 314 17.83 -8.11 9.63
N LYS A 315 18.22 -9.18 10.32
CA LYS A 315 18.67 -9.08 11.72
C LYS A 315 19.92 -8.21 11.85
N ASN A 316 20.91 -8.39 11.00
CA ASN A 316 22.16 -7.62 11.02
C ASN A 316 21.89 -6.10 10.84
N LEU A 317 21.06 -5.74 9.87
CA LEU A 317 20.66 -4.34 9.64
C LEU A 317 19.86 -3.78 10.82
N TRP A 318 18.93 -4.58 11.34
CA TRP A 318 18.13 -4.22 12.52
C TRP A 318 19.01 -3.93 13.76
N ASP A 319 19.99 -4.77 14.03
CA ASP A 319 20.92 -4.61 15.15
C ASP A 319 21.81 -3.33 14.99
N GLN A 320 21.96 -2.83 13.76
CA GLN A 320 22.65 -1.57 13.43
C GLN A 320 21.69 -0.36 13.34
N GLY A 321 20.43 -0.51 13.74
CA GLY A 321 19.45 0.57 13.72
C GLY A 321 18.85 0.86 12.34
N ILE A 322 19.06 -0.01 11.35
CA ILE A 322 18.52 0.12 10.00
C ILE A 322 17.29 -0.79 9.84
N ILE A 323 16.11 -0.18 9.72
CA ILE A 323 14.84 -0.89 9.76
C ILE A 323 14.29 -1.03 8.33
N LEU A 324 14.34 -2.23 7.79
CA LEU A 324 13.77 -2.60 6.48
C LEU A 324 12.40 -3.27 6.63
N ARG A 325 11.81 -3.66 5.50
CA ARG A 325 10.55 -4.42 5.48
C ARG A 325 10.78 -5.83 4.95
N ASP A 326 10.56 -6.82 5.82
CA ASP A 326 10.55 -8.23 5.46
C ASP A 326 9.30 -8.56 4.61
N GLN A 327 9.52 -9.22 3.46
CA GLN A 327 8.48 -9.64 2.52
C GLN A 327 8.41 -11.18 2.36
N ASN A 328 9.19 -11.93 3.12
CA ASN A 328 9.29 -13.40 3.01
C ASN A 328 7.95 -14.15 3.05
N LYS A 329 6.95 -13.57 3.71
CA LYS A 329 5.62 -14.20 3.87
C LYS A 329 4.70 -14.03 2.66
N GLN A 330 5.02 -13.14 1.73
CA GLN A 330 4.23 -12.92 0.52
C GLN A 330 4.52 -14.02 -0.51
N PRO A 331 3.53 -14.43 -1.31
CA PRO A 331 3.72 -15.41 -2.38
C PRO A 331 4.83 -14.96 -3.35
N GLY A 332 5.74 -15.88 -3.70
CA GLY A 332 6.86 -15.61 -4.62
C GLY A 332 8.00 -14.75 -4.06
N LEU A 333 7.89 -14.22 -2.84
CA LEU A 333 8.86 -13.29 -2.25
C LEU A 333 9.77 -13.91 -1.17
N SER A 334 9.94 -15.23 -1.19
CA SER A 334 10.93 -15.87 -0.30
C SER A 334 12.32 -15.25 -0.51
N GLY A 335 13.01 -14.92 0.55
CA GLY A 335 14.32 -14.25 0.50
C GLY A 335 14.25 -12.74 0.25
N CYS A 336 13.08 -12.13 0.11
CA CYS A 336 12.96 -10.73 -0.28
C CYS A 336 12.82 -9.76 0.90
N LEU A 337 13.55 -8.67 0.83
CA LEU A 337 13.42 -7.49 1.69
C LEU A 337 13.08 -6.28 0.80
N ARG A 338 12.16 -5.43 1.27
CA ARG A 338 11.85 -4.15 0.61
C ARG A 338 12.56 -3.03 1.34
N ILE A 339 13.26 -2.19 0.59
CA ILE A 339 14.08 -1.08 1.05
C ILE A 339 13.44 0.21 0.56
N THR A 340 12.92 1.04 1.45
CA THR A 340 12.45 2.38 1.11
C THR A 340 13.62 3.25 0.64
N ILE A 341 13.39 4.14 -0.32
CA ILE A 341 14.40 5.10 -0.75
C ILE A 341 14.45 6.26 0.26
N GLY A 342 15.51 6.26 1.06
CA GLY A 342 15.83 7.33 2.01
C GLY A 342 16.79 8.38 1.41
N THR A 343 17.41 9.16 2.30
CA THR A 343 18.51 10.04 1.93
C THR A 343 19.72 9.24 1.44
N ARG A 344 20.59 9.88 0.66
CA ARG A 344 21.83 9.25 0.21
C ARG A 344 22.68 8.72 1.38
N THR A 345 22.72 9.43 2.50
CA THR A 345 23.45 9.02 3.70
C THR A 345 22.86 7.76 4.33
N GLU A 346 21.53 7.67 4.45
CA GLU A 346 20.86 6.48 4.96
C GLU A 346 21.10 5.26 4.06
N LEU A 347 20.97 5.44 2.74
CA LEU A 347 21.22 4.38 1.77
C LEU A 347 22.68 3.93 1.76
N GLN A 348 23.65 4.86 1.94
CA GLN A 348 25.06 4.51 2.07
C GLN A 348 25.31 3.63 3.30
N ARG A 349 24.63 3.89 4.42
CA ARG A 349 24.71 3.01 5.61
C ARG A 349 24.20 1.60 5.31
N VAL A 350 23.09 1.47 4.57
CA VAL A 350 22.58 0.16 4.11
C VAL A 350 23.65 -0.57 3.30
N ILE A 351 24.19 0.07 2.27
CA ILE A 351 25.19 -0.55 1.39
C ILE A 351 26.45 -0.93 2.15
N THR A 352 26.96 -0.04 3.02
CA THR A 352 28.13 -0.35 3.85
C THR A 352 27.89 -1.57 4.73
N ALA A 353 26.73 -1.67 5.36
CA ALA A 353 26.39 -2.83 6.20
C ALA A 353 26.27 -4.12 5.39
N LEU A 354 25.69 -4.07 4.17
CA LEU A 354 25.57 -5.23 3.27
C LEU A 354 26.92 -5.71 2.72
N GLN A 355 27.83 -4.79 2.42
CA GLN A 355 29.18 -5.12 1.90
C GLN A 355 30.04 -5.86 2.92
N LEU A 356 29.77 -5.70 4.23
CA LEU A 356 30.45 -6.40 5.31
C LEU A 356 29.92 -7.82 5.52
N LEU A 357 28.79 -8.19 4.90
CA LEU A 357 28.21 -9.52 5.03
C LEU A 357 28.89 -10.51 4.06
N PRO A 358 29.27 -11.72 4.54
CA PRO A 358 29.81 -12.77 3.67
C PRO A 358 28.74 -13.26 2.69
N ALA A 359 29.18 -13.81 1.57
CA ALA A 359 28.32 -14.67 0.76
C ALA A 359 27.82 -15.81 1.66
N ALA A 360 26.51 -16.11 1.65
CA ALA A 360 26.00 -17.23 2.41
C ALA A 360 26.64 -18.51 1.84
N THR A 361 27.53 -19.13 2.58
CA THR A 361 27.95 -20.50 2.32
C THR A 361 26.70 -21.35 2.43
N ALA A 362 26.39 -22.16 1.41
CA ALA A 362 25.28 -23.09 1.39
C ALA A 362 25.36 -24.00 2.64
N THR A 363 24.64 -23.62 3.69
CA THR A 363 24.53 -24.44 4.88
C THR A 363 23.58 -25.57 4.50
N THR A 364 24.13 -26.73 4.21
CA THR A 364 23.43 -28.01 4.11
C THR A 364 22.51 -28.17 5.32
N PHE A 365 21.21 -28.01 5.10
CA PHE A 365 20.21 -28.38 6.11
C PHE A 365 20.32 -29.90 6.31
N ASN A 366 20.98 -30.28 7.38
CA ASN A 366 21.09 -31.67 7.82
C ASN A 366 19.68 -32.12 8.27
N LYS A 367 18.97 -32.83 7.38
CA LYS A 367 17.75 -33.59 7.66
C LYS A 367 18.09 -34.80 8.53
N ASN A 368 18.50 -34.61 9.76
CA ASN A 368 18.62 -35.72 10.70
C ASN A 368 18.42 -35.22 12.12
N GLN A 369 17.17 -35.10 12.53
CA GLN A 369 16.74 -35.27 13.91
C GLN A 369 15.21 -35.49 13.93
N ASN A 370 14.78 -36.65 13.45
CA ASN A 370 13.53 -37.26 13.92
C ASN A 370 13.79 -38.75 14.07
N SER A 371 14.27 -39.13 15.23
CA SER A 371 14.22 -40.52 15.72
C SER A 371 13.25 -40.52 16.91
N PRO A 372 12.17 -41.28 16.89
CA PRO A 372 11.25 -41.36 18.01
C PRO A 372 11.91 -42.16 19.14
N ARG A 373 12.06 -41.54 20.33
CA ARG A 373 12.34 -42.28 21.55
C ARG A 373 11.17 -43.21 21.83
N LYS A 374 11.46 -44.52 21.80
CA LYS A 374 10.62 -45.54 22.38
C LYS A 374 10.65 -45.35 23.89
N GLU A 375 9.51 -45.11 24.47
CA GLU A 375 9.30 -45.29 25.89
C GLU A 375 9.16 -46.80 26.15
N HIS A 376 9.99 -47.28 27.04
CA HIS A 376 9.81 -48.53 27.75
C HIS A 376 9.46 -48.22 29.21
N MET A 377 8.38 -48.83 29.63
CA MET A 377 7.79 -49.03 30.97
C MET A 377 6.87 -47.89 31.45
#